data_e046239e725c5f10a4ba7fe3e90c6a4e
#
_entry.id   e046239e725c5f10a4ba7fe3e90c6a4e
#
_cell.length_a   1.000
_cell.length_b   1.000
_cell.length_c   1.000
_cell.angle_alpha   90.00
_cell.angle_beta   90.00
_cell.angle_gamma   90.00
#
_symmetry.space_group_name_H-M   'P 1'
#
loop_
_entity.id
_entity.type
_entity.pdbx_description
1 polymer ?
#
loop_
_entity_poly.entity_id
_entity_poly.type
_entity_poly.pdbx_seq_one_letter_code
_entity_poly.pdbx_strand_id
1 'polypeptide(L)'
;MKRILVAAFFFLFSCALSAHAVSVSIPEQVGQGEPFWVEISSQLEPRGITIVWMDRKVDYPVDLPGKQMILLGAGLDHRGDYPLDISFELPGGVLKKSTQVSIVEKEYPVQHLSLPAHMVAPPAEVTERIAREREKTLAALNALETRRYWTGEFIRPVPGEVSSPFGVRRFLNNEPRAPHRGVDLRGPAGTPVRALDTGRVTLTGDFYYGGKTVIIDHGLGFQTVYMHLSETKVSPGEFVSRGDLVGLVGMTGRATGPHLHLGAYILGEAVDPLPLLGE
;
A
#
# COMPACT_ATOMS: atom_id res chain seq x y z
N MET A 1 65.62 13.12 -42.70
CA MET A 1 64.18 13.33 -42.44
C MET A 1 63.75 12.32 -41.37
N LYS A 2 63.69 12.74 -40.11
CA LYS A 2 63.22 11.92 -38.97
C LYS A 2 61.73 12.12 -38.77
N ARG A 3 60.92 11.09 -38.93
CA ARG A 3 59.48 11.09 -38.62
C ARG A 3 59.30 10.92 -37.11
N ILE A 4 58.73 11.93 -36.47
CA ILE A 4 58.29 11.86 -35.05
C ILE A 4 56.91 11.25 -35.03
N LEU A 5 56.82 10.07 -34.40
CA LEU A 5 55.52 9.41 -34.10
C LEU A 5 54.98 10.05 -32.81
N VAL A 6 53.85 10.79 -32.92
CA VAL A 6 53.09 11.28 -31.76
C VAL A 6 52.12 10.15 -31.34
N ALA A 7 52.45 9.51 -30.23
CA ALA A 7 51.51 8.58 -29.60
C ALA A 7 50.48 9.36 -28.80
N ALA A 8 49.22 9.35 -29.27
CA ALA A 8 48.08 9.88 -28.52
C ALA A 8 47.71 8.89 -27.39
N PHE A 9 48.02 9.27 -26.17
CA PHE A 9 47.51 8.56 -24.98
C PHE A 9 46.05 8.94 -24.76
N PHE A 10 45.14 8.04 -25.08
CA PHE A 10 43.77 8.10 -24.64
C PHE A 10 43.69 7.71 -23.15
N PHE A 11 43.57 8.70 -22.26
CA PHE A 11 43.20 8.47 -20.88
C PHE A 11 41.70 8.08 -20.85
N LEU A 12 41.42 6.78 -20.77
CA LEU A 12 40.14 6.27 -20.36
C LEU A 12 39.92 6.62 -18.88
N PHE A 13 39.25 7.73 -18.61
CA PHE A 13 38.69 8.03 -17.30
C PHE A 13 37.58 7.00 -17.03
N SER A 14 37.90 5.84 -16.49
CA SER A 14 36.97 4.95 -15.86
C SER A 14 36.47 5.64 -14.59
N CYS A 15 35.39 6.37 -14.67
CA CYS A 15 34.68 6.88 -13.52
C CYS A 15 34.02 5.67 -12.84
N ALA A 16 34.75 4.99 -11.94
CA ALA A 16 34.18 4.04 -11.02
C ALA A 16 33.20 4.83 -10.14
N LEU A 17 31.90 4.79 -10.47
CA LEU A 17 30.85 5.29 -9.61
C LEU A 17 31.03 4.63 -8.24
N SER A 18 31.48 5.43 -7.27
CA SER A 18 31.76 4.93 -5.92
C SER A 18 30.47 4.37 -5.33
N ALA A 19 30.46 3.09 -5.02
CA ALA A 19 29.32 2.40 -4.37
C ALA A 19 28.90 3.04 -3.03
N HIS A 20 29.74 3.92 -2.48
CA HIS A 20 29.49 4.68 -1.25
C HIS A 20 28.66 5.96 -1.45
N ALA A 21 28.42 6.37 -2.70
CA ALA A 21 27.65 7.59 -2.99
C ALA A 21 26.13 7.41 -2.80
N VAL A 22 25.63 6.17 -2.76
CA VAL A 22 24.23 5.83 -2.51
C VAL A 22 24.15 4.79 -1.40
N SER A 23 23.54 5.14 -0.28
CA SER A 23 23.21 4.21 0.81
C SER A 23 21.72 3.86 0.75
N VAL A 24 21.41 2.61 1.08
CA VAL A 24 20.04 2.09 1.16
C VAL A 24 19.90 1.36 2.48
N SER A 25 18.94 1.78 3.29
CA SER A 25 18.57 1.12 4.54
C SER A 25 17.25 0.38 4.33
N ILE A 26 17.26 -0.91 4.60
CA ILE A 26 16.14 -1.83 4.39
C ILE A 26 16.07 -2.75 5.61
N PRO A 27 14.89 -3.05 6.16
CA PRO A 27 14.77 -4.07 7.19
C PRO A 27 15.16 -5.44 6.63
N GLU A 28 15.95 -6.21 7.38
CA GLU A 28 16.32 -7.59 7.00
C GLU A 28 15.11 -8.53 7.08
N GLN A 29 14.19 -8.26 8.01
CA GLN A 29 12.98 -9.05 8.24
C GLN A 29 11.75 -8.16 8.36
N VAL A 30 10.62 -8.64 7.84
CA VAL A 30 9.30 -7.99 7.90
C VAL A 30 8.26 -9.04 8.24
N GLY A 31 7.34 -8.75 9.13
CA GLY A 31 6.22 -9.65 9.43
C GLY A 31 5.22 -9.75 8.27
N GLN A 32 4.58 -10.90 8.10
CA GLN A 32 3.44 -11.03 7.19
C GLN A 32 2.40 -9.94 7.48
N GLY A 33 1.89 -9.27 6.44
CA GLY A 33 0.93 -8.21 6.57
C GLY A 33 1.51 -6.86 7.04
N GLU A 34 2.82 -6.71 7.15
CA GLU A 34 3.41 -5.44 7.61
C GLU A 34 3.85 -4.53 6.46
N PRO A 35 3.57 -3.23 6.54
CA PRO A 35 4.23 -2.22 5.73
C PRO A 35 5.64 -1.98 6.24
N PHE A 36 6.56 -1.58 5.36
CA PHE A 36 7.91 -1.21 5.75
C PHE A 36 8.48 -0.10 4.87
N TRP A 37 9.46 0.60 5.42
CA TRP A 37 10.13 1.69 4.74
C TRP A 37 11.50 1.27 4.21
N VAL A 38 11.79 1.68 2.98
CA VAL A 38 13.13 1.68 2.40
C VAL A 38 13.61 3.12 2.37
N GLU A 39 14.70 3.38 3.08
CA GLU A 39 15.35 4.69 3.11
C GLU A 39 16.53 4.70 2.15
N ILE A 40 16.54 5.66 1.24
CA ILE A 40 17.60 5.88 0.28
C ILE A 40 18.21 7.24 0.56
N SER A 41 19.53 7.27 0.77
CA SER A 41 20.31 8.51 0.87
C SER A 41 21.35 8.54 -0.23
N SER A 42 21.41 9.60 -1.01
CA SER A 42 22.35 9.75 -2.12
C SER A 42 23.06 11.10 -2.06
N GLN A 43 24.39 11.06 -2.23
CA GLN A 43 25.21 12.25 -2.48
C GLN A 43 25.18 12.64 -3.97
N LEU A 44 24.73 11.73 -4.83
CA LEU A 44 24.52 11.94 -6.25
C LEU A 44 23.04 12.24 -6.46
N GLU A 45 22.73 13.08 -7.40
CA GLU A 45 21.35 13.36 -7.79
C GLU A 45 20.90 12.34 -8.84
N PRO A 46 20.20 11.26 -8.46
CA PRO A 46 19.62 10.35 -9.44
C PRO A 46 18.54 11.05 -10.25
N ARG A 47 18.40 10.69 -11.52
CA ARG A 47 17.33 11.17 -12.41
C ARG A 47 16.05 10.36 -12.27
N GLY A 48 16.18 9.12 -11.77
CA GLY A 48 15.10 8.19 -11.53
C GLY A 48 15.53 7.07 -10.59
N ILE A 49 14.56 6.52 -9.87
CA ILE A 49 14.72 5.36 -9.00
C ILE A 49 13.67 4.34 -9.40
N THR A 50 14.09 3.15 -9.80
CA THR A 50 13.20 2.03 -10.10
C THR A 50 13.31 0.99 -9.01
N ILE A 51 12.16 0.56 -8.47
CA ILE A 51 12.04 -0.53 -7.50
C ILE A 51 11.37 -1.71 -8.17
N VAL A 52 11.88 -2.91 -7.92
CA VAL A 52 11.18 -4.17 -8.21
C VAL A 52 11.01 -4.92 -6.90
N TRP A 53 9.75 -5.12 -6.51
CA TRP A 53 9.34 -5.83 -5.30
C TRP A 53 8.17 -6.74 -5.62
N MET A 54 8.28 -8.05 -5.30
CA MET A 54 7.22 -9.05 -5.55
C MET A 54 6.68 -8.99 -6.99
N ASP A 55 7.60 -9.02 -7.97
CA ASP A 55 7.30 -8.93 -9.42
C ASP A 55 6.59 -7.64 -9.86
N ARG A 56 6.47 -6.65 -8.98
CA ARG A 56 5.93 -5.33 -9.30
C ARG A 56 7.05 -4.32 -9.48
N LYS A 57 7.04 -3.67 -10.64
CA LYS A 57 7.99 -2.61 -10.97
C LYS A 57 7.33 -1.25 -10.76
N VAL A 58 8.01 -0.36 -10.04
CA VAL A 58 7.58 1.02 -9.81
C VAL A 58 8.73 1.98 -10.06
N ASP A 59 8.47 3.00 -10.86
CA ASP A 59 9.40 4.11 -11.08
C ASP A 59 9.03 5.24 -10.11
N TYR A 60 9.94 5.53 -9.18
CA TYR A 60 9.75 6.56 -8.15
C TYR A 60 10.30 7.90 -8.64
N PRO A 61 9.54 8.99 -8.50
CA PRO A 61 10.05 10.32 -8.74
C PRO A 61 11.16 10.65 -7.74
N VAL A 62 12.14 11.41 -8.16
CA VAL A 62 13.18 11.95 -7.28
C VAL A 62 12.70 13.31 -6.79
N ASP A 63 12.01 13.34 -5.66
CA ASP A 63 11.31 14.53 -5.18
C ASP A 63 12.18 15.42 -4.28
N LEU A 64 13.16 14.82 -3.60
CA LEU A 64 13.96 15.50 -2.59
C LEU A 64 15.46 15.24 -2.80
N PRO A 65 16.30 16.26 -2.78
CA PRO A 65 17.75 16.06 -2.73
C PRO A 65 18.14 15.28 -1.47
N GLY A 66 18.97 14.27 -1.64
CA GLY A 66 19.62 13.56 -0.55
C GLY A 66 18.88 12.38 0.05
N LYS A 67 17.59 12.49 0.39
CA LYS A 67 16.84 11.42 1.08
C LYS A 67 15.51 11.10 0.41
N GLN A 68 15.28 9.82 0.11
CA GLN A 68 14.01 9.30 -0.41
C GLN A 68 13.47 8.23 0.53
N MET A 69 12.17 8.29 0.81
CA MET A 69 11.44 7.28 1.57
C MET A 69 10.51 6.54 0.63
N ILE A 70 10.63 5.22 0.59
CA ILE A 70 9.82 4.34 -0.25
C ILE A 70 9.02 3.43 0.66
N LEU A 71 7.71 3.39 0.46
CA LEU A 71 6.80 2.54 1.21
C LEU A 71 6.56 1.24 0.45
N LEU A 72 6.87 0.11 1.07
CA LEU A 72 6.61 -1.23 0.57
C LEU A 72 5.78 -2.03 1.57
N GLY A 73 5.27 -3.19 1.14
CA GLY A 73 4.46 -4.04 1.98
C GLY A 73 4.72 -5.52 1.74
N ALA A 74 4.53 -6.31 2.78
CA ALA A 74 4.54 -7.77 2.74
C ALA A 74 3.13 -8.29 3.00
N GLY A 75 2.44 -8.81 1.98
CA GLY A 75 1.09 -9.34 2.13
C GLY A 75 1.01 -10.55 3.06
N LEU A 76 -0.21 -10.89 3.51
CA LEU A 76 -0.47 -12.02 4.43
C LEU A 76 -0.14 -13.39 3.83
N ASP A 77 -0.15 -13.50 2.52
CA ASP A 77 -0.01 -14.77 1.80
C ASP A 77 1.46 -15.08 1.44
N HIS A 78 2.41 -14.18 1.79
CA HIS A 78 3.83 -14.30 1.47
C HIS A 78 4.65 -14.75 2.69
N ARG A 79 5.67 -15.61 2.45
CA ARG A 79 6.60 -16.11 3.46
C ARG A 79 7.91 -16.53 2.81
N GLY A 80 9.03 -16.31 3.49
CA GLY A 80 10.38 -16.62 3.01
C GLY A 80 11.09 -15.40 2.43
N ASP A 81 12.15 -15.63 1.67
CA ASP A 81 13.04 -14.58 1.19
C ASP A 81 12.59 -14.09 -0.18
N TYR A 82 12.44 -12.78 -0.30
CA TYR A 82 12.06 -12.11 -1.55
C TYR A 82 13.13 -11.12 -1.98
N PRO A 83 13.52 -11.14 -3.28
CA PRO A 83 14.45 -10.16 -3.80
C PRO A 83 13.82 -8.77 -3.84
N LEU A 84 14.60 -7.77 -3.43
CA LEU A 84 14.31 -6.36 -3.61
C LEU A 84 15.41 -5.74 -4.47
N ASP A 85 15.05 -5.37 -5.69
CA ASP A 85 15.95 -4.75 -6.65
C ASP A 85 15.69 -3.26 -6.75
N ILE A 86 16.77 -2.47 -6.65
CA ILE A 86 16.73 -1.01 -6.74
C ILE A 86 17.69 -0.56 -7.82
N SER A 87 17.23 0.20 -8.78
CA SER A 87 18.03 0.80 -9.84
C SER A 87 18.00 2.31 -9.75
N PHE A 88 19.16 2.94 -9.85
CA PHE A 88 19.34 4.39 -9.82
C PHE A 88 19.85 4.86 -11.17
N GLU A 89 19.14 5.75 -11.84
CA GLU A 89 19.61 6.44 -13.04
C GLU A 89 20.50 7.61 -12.65
N LEU A 90 21.80 7.47 -12.82
CA LEU A 90 22.81 8.48 -12.49
C LEU A 90 23.39 9.10 -13.76
N PRO A 91 24.00 10.32 -13.70
CA PRO A 91 24.62 10.94 -14.86
C PRO A 91 25.69 10.09 -15.57
N GLY A 92 26.33 9.14 -14.84
CA GLY A 92 27.38 8.24 -15.36
C GLY A 92 26.90 6.83 -15.72
N GLY A 93 25.59 6.54 -15.65
CA GLY A 93 25.01 5.23 -15.94
C GLY A 93 24.02 4.75 -14.88
N VAL A 94 23.65 3.48 -14.93
CA VAL A 94 22.72 2.87 -13.99
C VAL A 94 23.47 2.13 -12.89
N LEU A 95 23.24 2.51 -11.63
CA LEU A 95 23.67 1.76 -10.46
C LEU A 95 22.55 0.83 -10.02
N LYS A 96 22.85 -0.45 -9.83
CA LYS A 96 21.90 -1.45 -9.32
C LYS A 96 22.31 -1.95 -7.96
N LYS A 97 21.35 -2.09 -7.06
CA LYS A 97 21.48 -2.76 -5.76
C LYS A 97 20.39 -3.81 -5.66
N SER A 98 20.78 -5.01 -5.19
CA SER A 98 19.86 -6.12 -4.94
C SER A 98 20.11 -6.64 -3.53
N THR A 99 19.03 -6.93 -2.81
CA THR A 99 19.09 -7.55 -1.48
C THR A 99 17.91 -8.51 -1.31
N GLN A 100 17.94 -9.28 -0.22
CA GLN A 100 16.81 -10.12 0.19
C GLN A 100 16.13 -9.50 1.39
N VAL A 101 14.81 -9.56 1.41
CA VAL A 101 13.97 -9.23 2.58
C VAL A 101 13.25 -10.50 3.00
N SER A 102 13.47 -10.93 4.22
CA SER A 102 12.82 -12.12 4.78
C SER A 102 11.42 -11.76 5.30
N ILE A 103 10.37 -12.37 4.75
CA ILE A 103 9.02 -12.27 5.28
C ILE A 103 8.83 -13.40 6.29
N VAL A 104 8.69 -13.03 7.56
CA VAL A 104 8.52 -13.97 8.65
C VAL A 104 7.05 -14.14 9.02
N GLU A 105 6.72 -15.35 9.44
CA GLU A 105 5.35 -15.64 9.90
C GLU A 105 5.01 -14.78 11.12
N LYS A 106 3.80 -14.23 11.10
CA LYS A 106 3.23 -13.45 12.20
C LYS A 106 1.98 -14.15 12.70
N GLU A 107 1.88 -14.33 14.00
CA GLU A 107 0.68 -14.87 14.62
C GLU A 107 -0.43 -13.84 14.65
N TYR A 108 -1.61 -14.24 14.14
CA TYR A 108 -2.80 -13.40 14.13
C TYR A 108 -3.91 -14.06 14.97
N PRO A 109 -4.75 -13.26 15.63
CA PRO A 109 -5.85 -13.80 16.43
C PRO A 109 -6.79 -14.64 15.57
N VAL A 110 -7.35 -15.69 16.18
CA VAL A 110 -8.37 -16.54 15.57
C VAL A 110 -9.72 -16.20 16.20
N GLN A 111 -10.73 -16.00 15.37
CA GLN A 111 -12.09 -15.69 15.79
C GLN A 111 -13.07 -16.71 15.22
N HIS A 112 -13.80 -17.39 16.09
CA HIS A 112 -14.90 -18.28 15.74
C HIS A 112 -16.22 -17.55 15.94
N LEU A 113 -17.03 -17.45 14.88
CA LEU A 113 -18.34 -16.79 14.90
C LEU A 113 -19.40 -17.76 14.41
N SER A 114 -20.52 -17.80 15.13
CA SER A 114 -21.73 -18.47 14.69
C SER A 114 -22.71 -17.45 14.15
N LEU A 115 -23.04 -17.55 12.87
CA LEU A 115 -23.93 -16.63 12.18
C LEU A 115 -25.06 -17.40 11.49
N PRO A 116 -26.24 -16.77 11.27
CA PRO A 116 -27.27 -17.31 10.43
C PRO A 116 -26.74 -17.67 9.03
N ALA A 117 -27.20 -18.76 8.43
CA ALA A 117 -26.68 -19.29 7.17
C ALA A 117 -26.65 -18.25 6.03
N HIS A 118 -27.66 -17.38 5.94
CA HIS A 118 -27.72 -16.31 4.93
C HIS A 118 -26.62 -15.24 5.06
N MET A 119 -25.99 -15.12 6.24
CA MET A 119 -24.85 -14.22 6.45
C MET A 119 -23.49 -14.90 6.14
N VAL A 120 -23.46 -16.23 6.09
CA VAL A 120 -22.24 -17.01 5.84
C VAL A 120 -22.03 -17.26 4.36
N ALA A 121 -23.10 -17.63 3.65
CA ALA A 121 -23.08 -17.88 2.22
C ALA A 121 -24.01 -16.88 1.52
N PRO A 122 -23.51 -16.10 0.54
CA PRO A 122 -24.34 -15.21 -0.22
C PRO A 122 -25.38 -16.01 -1.04
N PRO A 123 -26.61 -15.50 -1.19
CA PRO A 123 -27.57 -16.09 -2.10
C PRO A 123 -27.06 -16.15 -3.54
N ALA A 124 -27.50 -17.15 -4.32
CA ALA A 124 -27.04 -17.34 -5.70
C ALA A 124 -27.27 -16.09 -6.57
N GLU A 125 -28.37 -15.37 -6.33
CA GLU A 125 -28.77 -14.17 -7.09
C GLU A 125 -27.79 -13.00 -6.99
N VAL A 126 -26.95 -12.94 -5.95
CA VAL A 126 -25.97 -11.87 -5.77
C VAL A 126 -24.55 -12.25 -6.20
N THR A 127 -24.34 -13.50 -6.62
CA THR A 127 -22.98 -14.02 -6.96
C THR A 127 -22.34 -13.22 -8.09
N GLU A 128 -23.09 -12.93 -9.15
CA GLU A 128 -22.59 -12.12 -10.27
C GLU A 128 -22.30 -10.67 -9.85
N ARG A 129 -23.13 -10.09 -8.98
CA ARG A 129 -22.90 -8.78 -8.41
C ARG A 129 -21.57 -8.76 -7.65
N ILE A 130 -21.35 -9.72 -6.76
CA ILE A 130 -20.12 -9.85 -5.97
C ILE A 130 -18.91 -10.00 -6.89
N ALA A 131 -19.00 -10.80 -7.95
CA ALA A 131 -17.90 -10.97 -8.91
C ALA A 131 -17.52 -9.66 -9.61
N ARG A 132 -18.52 -8.92 -10.14
CA ARG A 132 -18.28 -7.60 -10.77
C ARG A 132 -17.73 -6.56 -9.80
N GLU A 133 -18.21 -6.56 -8.55
CA GLU A 133 -17.74 -5.65 -7.51
C GLU A 133 -16.28 -5.95 -7.13
N ARG A 134 -15.94 -7.24 -7.03
CA ARG A 134 -14.56 -7.69 -6.79
C ARG A 134 -13.63 -7.26 -7.91
N GLU A 135 -14.02 -7.42 -9.17
CA GLU A 135 -13.22 -6.99 -10.33
C GLU A 135 -12.93 -5.48 -10.28
N LYS A 136 -13.95 -4.64 -10.04
CA LYS A 136 -13.79 -3.20 -9.91
C LYS A 136 -12.85 -2.83 -8.76
N THR A 137 -13.01 -3.48 -7.61
CA THR A 137 -12.16 -3.24 -6.44
C THR A 137 -10.72 -3.63 -6.72
N LEU A 138 -10.48 -4.81 -7.31
CA LEU A 138 -9.13 -5.25 -7.67
C LEU A 138 -8.48 -4.34 -8.71
N ALA A 139 -9.24 -3.85 -9.69
CA ALA A 139 -8.73 -2.89 -10.67
C ALA A 139 -8.28 -1.58 -9.99
N ALA A 140 -9.07 -1.05 -9.05
CA ALA A 140 -8.72 0.14 -8.28
C ALA A 140 -7.49 -0.07 -7.38
N LEU A 141 -7.38 -1.22 -6.71
CA LEU A 141 -6.27 -1.55 -5.81
C LEU A 141 -4.96 -1.89 -6.53
N ASN A 142 -5.03 -2.31 -7.80
CA ASN A 142 -3.86 -2.59 -8.63
C ASN A 142 -3.47 -1.43 -9.55
N ALA A 143 -4.21 -0.32 -9.52
CA ALA A 143 -3.84 0.87 -10.25
C ALA A 143 -2.47 1.38 -9.78
N LEU A 144 -1.65 1.82 -10.73
CA LEU A 144 -0.32 2.33 -10.45
C LEU A 144 -0.19 3.73 -11.03
N GLU A 145 -0.44 4.72 -10.20
CA GLU A 145 -0.13 6.12 -10.49
C GLU A 145 1.35 6.36 -10.17
N THR A 146 2.08 6.95 -11.09
CA THR A 146 3.54 7.18 -10.95
C THR A 146 3.87 8.40 -10.11
N ARG A 147 2.88 9.26 -9.86
CA ARG A 147 3.04 10.45 -9.02
C ARG A 147 2.78 10.10 -7.55
N ARG A 148 3.62 10.58 -6.65
CA ARG A 148 3.39 10.51 -5.21
C ARG A 148 2.49 11.68 -4.79
N TYR A 149 1.42 11.38 -4.05
CA TYR A 149 0.53 12.37 -3.46
C TYR A 149 0.67 12.42 -1.93
N TRP A 150 1.05 11.30 -1.29
CA TRP A 150 1.21 11.18 0.15
C TRP A 150 2.51 11.84 0.65
N THR A 151 2.47 12.30 1.90
CA THR A 151 3.61 12.94 2.58
C THR A 151 4.37 11.97 3.50
N GLY A 152 3.73 10.87 3.92
CA GLY A 152 4.24 9.92 4.90
C GLY A 152 3.84 10.24 6.35
N GLU A 153 3.09 11.30 6.56
CA GLU A 153 2.50 11.67 7.85
C GLU A 153 1.01 11.33 7.83
N PHE A 154 0.70 10.06 7.93
CA PHE A 154 -0.67 9.56 7.82
C PHE A 154 -1.48 9.84 9.07
N ILE A 155 -2.69 10.36 8.92
CA ILE A 155 -3.59 10.62 10.04
C ILE A 155 -4.56 9.45 10.26
N ARG A 156 -5.04 9.32 11.48
CA ARG A 156 -6.11 8.38 11.82
C ARG A 156 -7.45 8.87 11.28
N PRO A 157 -8.17 8.08 10.45
CA PRO A 157 -9.40 8.53 9.79
C PRO A 157 -10.57 8.80 10.74
N VAL A 158 -10.64 8.08 11.87
CA VAL A 158 -11.62 8.27 12.96
C VAL A 158 -10.91 8.10 14.31
N PRO A 159 -11.35 8.78 15.37
CA PRO A 159 -10.67 8.73 16.67
C PRO A 159 -10.90 7.43 17.45
N GLY A 160 -11.75 6.52 16.95
CA GLY A 160 -12.19 5.33 17.68
C GLY A 160 -11.11 4.28 17.88
N GLU A 161 -11.29 3.42 18.89
CA GLU A 161 -10.41 2.30 19.19
C GLU A 161 -10.52 1.18 18.12
N VAL A 162 -9.48 0.36 18.03
CA VAL A 162 -9.51 -0.83 17.18
C VAL A 162 -10.44 -1.87 17.78
N SER A 163 -11.48 -2.26 17.06
CA SER A 163 -12.43 -3.32 17.45
C SER A 163 -12.11 -4.68 16.83
N SER A 164 -11.45 -4.67 15.68
CA SER A 164 -10.95 -5.89 15.02
C SER A 164 -9.63 -5.56 14.30
N PRO A 165 -8.51 -6.18 14.70
CA PRO A 165 -7.23 -5.90 14.07
C PRO A 165 -7.11 -6.52 12.68
N PHE A 166 -6.10 -6.07 11.93
CA PHE A 166 -5.66 -6.70 10.68
C PHE A 166 -5.23 -8.14 10.91
N GLY A 167 -5.39 -8.99 9.90
CA GLY A 167 -4.90 -10.36 9.89
C GLY A 167 -5.76 -11.36 10.68
N VAL A 168 -6.80 -10.93 11.41
CA VAL A 168 -7.68 -11.86 12.15
C VAL A 168 -8.18 -12.97 11.23
N ARG A 169 -7.89 -14.23 11.61
CA ARG A 169 -8.39 -15.42 10.93
C ARG A 169 -9.80 -15.72 11.43
N ARG A 170 -10.79 -15.64 10.54
CA ARG A 170 -12.20 -15.85 10.90
C ARG A 170 -12.69 -17.23 10.46
N PHE A 171 -13.35 -17.91 11.37
CA PHE A 171 -14.14 -19.10 11.09
C PHE A 171 -15.61 -18.78 11.29
N LEU A 172 -16.41 -18.90 10.23
CA LEU A 172 -17.85 -18.70 10.31
C LEU A 172 -18.54 -20.05 10.26
N ASN A 173 -19.25 -20.41 11.33
CA ASN A 173 -19.86 -21.73 11.49
C ASN A 173 -18.85 -22.88 11.26
N ASN A 174 -17.64 -22.73 11.80
CA ASN A 174 -16.48 -23.63 11.66
C ASN A 174 -15.88 -23.71 10.25
N GLU A 175 -16.32 -22.90 9.29
CA GLU A 175 -15.70 -22.80 7.96
C GLU A 175 -14.69 -21.66 7.92
N PRO A 176 -13.47 -21.88 7.40
CA PRO A 176 -12.47 -20.84 7.28
C PRO A 176 -12.92 -19.77 6.27
N ARG A 177 -12.64 -18.52 6.57
CA ARG A 177 -12.87 -17.37 5.70
C ARG A 177 -11.56 -16.64 5.42
N ALA A 178 -11.56 -15.80 4.39
CA ALA A 178 -10.44 -14.92 4.13
C ALA A 178 -10.10 -14.09 5.39
N PRO A 179 -8.82 -13.90 5.70
CA PRO A 179 -8.40 -13.11 6.84
C PRO A 179 -8.87 -11.66 6.69
N HIS A 180 -8.93 -10.94 7.80
CA HIS A 180 -9.31 -9.54 7.83
C HIS A 180 -8.20 -8.69 7.18
N ARG A 181 -8.48 -8.07 6.04
CA ARG A 181 -7.51 -7.31 5.24
C ARG A 181 -7.62 -5.79 5.51
N GLY A 182 -7.78 -5.42 6.76
CA GLY A 182 -7.85 -4.05 7.25
C GLY A 182 -8.03 -4.04 8.75
N VAL A 183 -8.31 -2.89 9.32
CA VAL A 183 -8.68 -2.72 10.72
C VAL A 183 -10.08 -2.16 10.83
N ASP A 184 -10.83 -2.61 11.84
CA ASP A 184 -12.12 -2.03 12.15
C ASP A 184 -11.94 -1.04 13.31
N LEU A 185 -12.27 0.21 13.05
CA LEU A 185 -12.20 1.32 14.01
C LEU A 185 -13.60 1.68 14.50
N ARG A 186 -13.83 1.65 15.81
CA ARG A 186 -15.12 2.00 16.41
C ARG A 186 -15.49 3.44 16.13
N GLY A 187 -16.77 3.70 15.92
CA GLY A 187 -17.33 5.03 15.82
C GLY A 187 -18.85 4.97 15.78
N PRO A 188 -19.57 5.86 16.49
CA PRO A 188 -21.00 6.01 16.30
C PRO A 188 -21.35 6.27 14.84
N ALA A 189 -22.51 5.81 14.39
CA ALA A 189 -23.01 6.16 13.05
C ALA A 189 -23.04 7.68 12.88
N GLY A 190 -22.59 8.18 11.71
CA GLY A 190 -22.48 9.61 11.45
C GLY A 190 -21.17 10.25 11.88
N THR A 191 -20.26 9.53 12.56
CA THR A 191 -18.90 10.06 12.85
C THR A 191 -18.19 10.41 11.54
N PRO A 192 -17.57 11.61 11.42
CA PRO A 192 -16.80 12.00 10.24
C PRO A 192 -15.62 11.06 9.98
N VAL A 193 -15.50 10.58 8.75
CA VAL A 193 -14.37 9.78 8.25
C VAL A 193 -13.50 10.67 7.38
N ARG A 194 -12.22 10.75 7.68
CA ARG A 194 -11.27 11.64 7.02
C ARG A 194 -10.29 10.87 6.15
N ALA A 195 -9.84 11.49 5.04
CA ALA A 195 -8.78 10.95 4.20
C ALA A 195 -7.48 10.81 5.00
N LEU A 196 -6.86 9.63 4.95
CA LEU A 196 -5.61 9.31 5.66
C LEU A 196 -4.45 10.21 5.20
N ASP A 197 -4.35 10.48 3.91
CA ASP A 197 -3.44 11.44 3.30
C ASP A 197 -4.04 11.94 1.97
N THR A 198 -3.35 12.84 1.30
CA THR A 198 -3.71 13.36 -0.01
C THR A 198 -3.74 12.25 -1.06
N GLY A 199 -4.73 12.29 -1.95
CA GLY A 199 -4.88 11.30 -3.01
C GLY A 199 -6.04 11.58 -3.94
N ARG A 200 -6.23 10.70 -4.91
CA ARG A 200 -7.32 10.73 -5.87
C ARG A 200 -8.34 9.64 -5.52
N VAL A 201 -9.59 9.98 -5.43
CA VAL A 201 -10.68 9.00 -5.31
C VAL A 201 -10.77 8.21 -6.62
N THR A 202 -10.52 6.91 -6.57
CA THR A 202 -10.56 6.03 -7.75
C THR A 202 -11.85 5.24 -7.86
N LEU A 203 -12.48 4.96 -6.73
CA LEU A 203 -13.71 4.18 -6.70
C LEU A 203 -14.62 4.63 -5.56
N THR A 204 -15.91 4.76 -5.86
CA THR A 204 -16.99 4.80 -4.86
C THR A 204 -18.12 3.88 -5.29
N GLY A 205 -18.84 3.32 -4.33
CA GLY A 205 -20.00 2.46 -4.64
C GLY A 205 -20.67 1.91 -3.41
N ASP A 206 -21.79 1.21 -3.63
CA ASP A 206 -22.48 0.43 -2.61
C ASP A 206 -22.30 -1.06 -2.94
N PHE A 207 -21.36 -1.70 -2.26
CA PHE A 207 -20.94 -3.07 -2.51
C PHE A 207 -21.59 -4.04 -1.54
N TYR A 208 -21.83 -5.26 -1.98
CA TYR A 208 -22.49 -6.30 -1.19
C TYR A 208 -21.83 -6.53 0.17
N TYR A 209 -20.51 -6.66 0.18
CA TYR A 209 -19.75 -6.87 1.42
C TYR A 209 -19.32 -5.55 2.08
N GLY A 210 -18.76 -4.64 1.32
CA GLY A 210 -18.20 -3.39 1.84
C GLY A 210 -19.23 -2.34 2.18
N GLY A 211 -20.47 -2.48 1.66
CA GLY A 211 -21.45 -1.41 1.72
C GLY A 211 -20.95 -0.17 0.98
N LYS A 212 -21.35 1.00 1.45
CA LYS A 212 -20.82 2.25 0.89
C LYS A 212 -19.32 2.36 1.14
N THR A 213 -18.59 2.38 0.06
CA THR A 213 -17.12 2.25 0.02
C THR A 213 -16.51 3.39 -0.76
N VAL A 214 -15.36 3.86 -0.30
CA VAL A 214 -14.46 4.79 -1.00
C VAL A 214 -13.08 4.16 -1.10
N ILE A 215 -12.44 4.25 -2.27
CA ILE A 215 -11.03 3.91 -2.46
C ILE A 215 -10.29 5.16 -2.92
N ILE A 216 -9.18 5.45 -2.27
CA ILE A 216 -8.29 6.57 -2.57
C ILE A 216 -6.94 6.02 -3.00
N ASP A 217 -6.47 6.44 -4.17
CA ASP A 217 -5.12 6.21 -4.66
C ASP A 217 -4.23 7.39 -4.24
N HIS A 218 -3.23 7.10 -3.43
CA HIS A 218 -2.25 8.06 -2.94
C HIS A 218 -1.00 8.15 -3.85
N GLY A 219 -0.99 7.36 -4.92
CA GLY A 219 0.12 7.26 -5.87
C GLY A 219 1.19 6.24 -5.43
N LEU A 220 2.04 5.88 -6.38
CA LEU A 220 3.14 4.91 -6.23
C LEU A 220 2.68 3.55 -5.70
N GLY A 221 1.45 3.14 -6.05
CA GLY A 221 0.87 1.87 -5.65
C GLY A 221 0.37 1.81 -4.20
N PHE A 222 0.19 2.97 -3.54
CA PHE A 222 -0.42 3.03 -2.22
C PHE A 222 -1.89 3.43 -2.31
N GLN A 223 -2.81 2.55 -1.86
CA GLN A 223 -4.25 2.80 -1.83
C GLN A 223 -4.82 2.59 -0.42
N THR A 224 -5.86 3.36 -0.09
CA THR A 224 -6.67 3.16 1.11
C THR A 224 -8.12 2.91 0.78
N VAL A 225 -8.76 2.07 1.60
CA VAL A 225 -10.16 1.64 1.44
C VAL A 225 -10.93 1.99 2.70
N TYR A 226 -12.06 2.66 2.53
CA TYR A 226 -12.99 3.05 3.59
C TYR A 226 -14.32 2.38 3.35
N MET A 227 -14.76 1.46 4.23
CA MET A 227 -16.00 0.69 4.04
C MET A 227 -17.01 0.91 5.16
N HIS A 228 -18.20 0.36 4.95
CA HIS A 228 -19.35 0.38 5.85
C HIS A 228 -19.89 1.79 6.13
N LEU A 229 -19.61 2.75 5.24
CA LEU A 229 -20.03 4.14 5.40
C LEU A 229 -21.58 4.25 5.35
N SER A 230 -22.15 5.18 6.13
CA SER A 230 -23.55 5.57 5.98
C SER A 230 -23.76 6.51 4.80
N GLU A 231 -22.72 7.31 4.48
CA GLU A 231 -22.73 8.26 3.37
C GLU A 231 -21.30 8.45 2.85
N THR A 232 -21.14 8.56 1.51
CA THR A 232 -19.90 9.00 0.86
C THR A 232 -20.00 10.50 0.57
N LYS A 233 -18.91 11.24 0.83
CA LYS A 233 -18.86 12.71 0.63
C LYS A 233 -17.99 13.12 -0.54
N VAL A 234 -17.46 12.16 -1.28
CA VAL A 234 -16.55 12.34 -2.40
C VAL A 234 -16.98 11.49 -3.59
N SER A 235 -16.49 11.83 -4.79
CA SER A 235 -16.82 11.17 -6.05
C SER A 235 -15.56 10.69 -6.77
N PRO A 236 -15.64 9.64 -7.62
CA PRO A 236 -14.51 9.19 -8.43
C PRO A 236 -13.92 10.31 -9.27
N GLY A 237 -12.59 10.40 -9.31
CA GLY A 237 -11.84 11.43 -10.00
C GLY A 237 -11.51 12.66 -9.14
N GLU A 238 -12.20 12.85 -8.02
CA GLU A 238 -11.96 13.95 -7.09
C GLU A 238 -10.61 13.80 -6.37
N PHE A 239 -9.89 14.90 -6.19
CA PHE A 239 -8.74 14.97 -5.32
C PHE A 239 -9.15 15.37 -3.91
N VAL A 240 -8.61 14.68 -2.92
CA VAL A 240 -8.79 14.98 -1.52
C VAL A 240 -7.42 15.27 -0.89
N SER A 241 -7.41 16.21 0.04
CA SER A 241 -6.24 16.49 0.88
C SER A 241 -6.27 15.65 2.14
N ARG A 242 -5.14 15.47 2.79
CA ARG A 242 -5.06 14.85 4.11
C ARG A 242 -6.03 15.52 5.08
N GLY A 243 -6.92 14.72 5.69
CA GLY A 243 -7.92 15.19 6.64
C GLY A 243 -9.24 15.65 6.06
N ASP A 244 -9.39 15.68 4.74
CA ASP A 244 -10.68 16.00 4.11
C ASP A 244 -11.75 14.96 4.44
N LEU A 245 -13.00 15.40 4.49
CA LEU A 245 -14.15 14.53 4.78
C LEU A 245 -14.45 13.64 3.58
N VAL A 246 -14.25 12.32 3.74
CA VAL A 246 -14.55 11.34 2.68
C VAL A 246 -15.88 10.62 2.85
N GLY A 247 -16.42 10.60 4.08
CA GLY A 247 -17.69 9.94 4.38
C GLY A 247 -18.06 10.02 5.84
N LEU A 248 -19.08 9.28 6.22
CA LEU A 248 -19.57 9.15 7.58
C LEU A 248 -19.59 7.68 7.99
N VAL A 249 -19.20 7.36 9.21
CA VAL A 249 -19.29 6.00 9.77
C VAL A 249 -20.72 5.50 9.66
N GLY A 250 -20.86 4.25 9.29
CA GLY A 250 -22.14 3.57 9.16
C GLY A 250 -22.08 2.10 9.52
N MET A 251 -23.03 1.33 8.97
CA MET A 251 -23.16 -0.11 9.14
C MET A 251 -23.70 -0.73 7.85
N THR A 252 -23.35 -0.17 6.68
CA THR A 252 -23.80 -0.70 5.38
C THR A 252 -23.00 -1.93 4.97
N GLY A 253 -23.53 -2.76 4.07
CA GLY A 253 -22.89 -4.00 3.67
C GLY A 253 -22.93 -5.08 4.77
N ARG A 254 -21.87 -5.90 4.86
CA ARG A 254 -21.78 -6.98 5.87
C ARG A 254 -21.11 -6.49 7.16
N ALA A 255 -21.83 -5.72 7.93
CA ALA A 255 -21.40 -5.19 9.23
C ALA A 255 -22.38 -5.60 10.33
N THR A 256 -21.89 -5.84 11.55
CA THR A 256 -22.70 -6.22 12.73
C THR A 256 -22.96 -5.06 13.67
N GLY A 257 -22.34 -3.92 13.45
CA GLY A 257 -22.48 -2.69 14.23
C GLY A 257 -21.76 -1.55 13.56
N PRO A 258 -22.00 -0.29 13.99
CA PRO A 258 -21.34 0.87 13.41
C PRO A 258 -19.82 0.85 13.63
N HIS A 259 -19.05 0.93 12.55
CA HIS A 259 -17.59 1.04 12.55
C HIS A 259 -17.08 1.51 11.18
N LEU A 260 -15.85 1.97 11.13
CA LEU A 260 -15.09 2.13 9.89
C LEU A 260 -14.20 0.90 9.69
N HIS A 261 -14.34 0.21 8.56
CA HIS A 261 -13.27 -0.67 8.09
C HIS A 261 -12.29 0.15 7.26
N LEU A 262 -11.03 0.19 7.70
CA LEU A 262 -9.91 0.83 7.00
C LEU A 262 -8.97 -0.24 6.45
N GLY A 263 -8.83 -0.32 5.13
CA GLY A 263 -7.81 -1.11 4.45
C GLY A 263 -6.66 -0.24 3.93
N ALA A 264 -5.45 -0.76 3.97
CA ALA A 264 -4.28 -0.21 3.30
C ALA A 264 -3.69 -1.24 2.34
N TYR A 265 -3.34 -0.80 1.14
CA TYR A 265 -2.80 -1.67 0.10
C TYR A 265 -1.56 -1.02 -0.49
N ILE A 266 -0.49 -1.79 -0.64
CA ILE A 266 0.77 -1.35 -1.24
C ILE A 266 1.10 -2.32 -2.36
N LEU A 267 1.15 -1.81 -3.60
CA LEU A 267 1.36 -2.60 -4.82
C LEU A 267 0.38 -3.77 -4.97
N GLY A 268 -0.87 -3.58 -4.50
CA GLY A 268 -1.92 -4.59 -4.54
C GLY A 268 -1.95 -5.53 -3.33
N GLU A 269 -0.93 -5.50 -2.47
CA GLU A 269 -0.85 -6.31 -1.25
C GLU A 269 -1.52 -5.59 -0.07
N ALA A 270 -2.43 -6.29 0.61
CA ALA A 270 -3.05 -5.77 1.82
C ALA A 270 -2.05 -5.79 2.98
N VAL A 271 -1.92 -4.65 3.65
CA VAL A 271 -1.03 -4.48 4.81
C VAL A 271 -1.79 -3.91 6.01
N ASP A 272 -1.25 -4.14 7.20
CA ASP A 272 -1.78 -3.55 8.44
C ASP A 272 -1.66 -2.02 8.38
N PRO A 273 -2.76 -1.27 8.40
CA PRO A 273 -2.68 0.18 8.37
C PRO A 273 -2.19 0.79 9.69
N LEU A 274 -2.27 0.08 10.82
CA LEU A 274 -1.95 0.66 12.14
C LEU A 274 -0.53 1.18 12.26
N PRO A 275 0.53 0.48 11.78
CA PRO A 275 1.89 1.00 11.85
C PRO A 275 2.11 2.27 11.01
N LEU A 276 1.21 2.57 10.07
CA LEU A 276 1.27 3.78 9.26
C LEU A 276 0.62 4.98 9.94
N LEU A 277 -0.37 4.74 10.83
CA LEU A 277 -1.12 5.83 11.48
C LEU A 277 -0.26 6.48 12.56
N GLY A 278 -0.21 7.81 12.54
CA GLY A 278 0.33 8.60 13.65
C GLY A 278 -0.47 8.39 14.95
N GLU A 279 0.16 8.65 16.08
CA GLU A 279 -0.47 8.63 17.41
C GLU A 279 -1.58 9.67 17.54
#